data_0a53a23b8af7a617c5c805b7f410c978
#
_entry.id   0a53a23b8af7a617c5c805b7f410c978
#
_cell.length_a   1.000
_cell.length_b   1.000
_cell.length_c   1.000
_cell.angle_alpha   90.00
_cell.angle_beta   90.00
_cell.angle_gamma   90.00
#
_symmetry.space_group_name_H-M   'P 1'
#
loop_
_entity.id
_entity.type
_entity.pdbx_description
1 polymer ?
#
loop_
_entity_poly.entity_id
_entity_poly.type
_entity_poly.pdbx_seq_one_letter_code
_entity_poly.pdbx_strand_id
1 'polypeptide(L)'
;LRQAMMFLTQYGISMSLAVKIYQEYGPKTYQVVQENPYRLADDISGIGFKMADEIAGRIGIHTNSDYRIRSGLLYVLLQAAAEGHTCLPREMLLRRASELLHVAAEDIEVQMMNLCMDRKLILKEKNDQTMVFYSQYYYMELNVARMLHDLNLVCSMEEEQILKKISRIEEQEQIELDKMQ
;
A
#
# COMPACT_ATOMS: atom_id res chain seq x y z
N LEU A 1 17.06 15.52 -21.91
CA LEU A 1 17.53 15.35 -20.54
C LEU A 1 17.70 16.69 -19.82
N ARG A 2 18.64 17.59 -20.26
CA ARG A 2 18.93 18.87 -19.57
C ARG A 2 17.69 19.73 -19.34
N GLN A 3 16.85 19.90 -20.33
CA GLN A 3 15.60 20.70 -20.24
C GLN A 3 14.63 20.09 -19.22
N ALA A 4 14.45 18.76 -19.20
CA ALA A 4 13.60 18.08 -18.22
C ALA A 4 14.13 18.27 -16.79
N MET A 5 15.46 18.22 -16.60
CA MET A 5 16.08 18.50 -15.31
C MET A 5 15.81 19.92 -14.82
N MET A 6 15.98 20.91 -15.72
CA MET A 6 15.69 22.32 -15.39
C MET A 6 14.20 22.54 -15.07
N PHE A 7 13.30 21.90 -15.80
CA PHE A 7 11.87 21.93 -15.53
C PHE A 7 11.56 21.37 -14.15
N LEU A 8 12.02 20.17 -13.82
CA LEU A 8 11.75 19.51 -12.55
C LEU A 8 12.32 20.29 -11.36
N THR A 9 13.53 20.86 -11.49
CA THR A 9 14.14 21.66 -10.42
C THR A 9 13.40 22.96 -10.13
N GLN A 10 12.69 23.55 -11.09
CA GLN A 10 11.82 24.71 -10.86
C GLN A 10 10.69 24.42 -9.88
N TYR A 11 10.23 23.16 -9.83
CA TYR A 11 9.21 22.70 -8.87
C TYR A 11 9.79 22.18 -7.56
N GLY A 12 11.08 22.40 -7.31
CA GLY A 12 11.74 22.02 -6.05
C GLY A 12 12.16 20.55 -5.99
N ILE A 13 12.15 19.84 -7.11
CA ILE A 13 12.62 18.45 -7.18
C ILE A 13 14.14 18.46 -7.22
N SER A 14 14.77 17.68 -6.33
CA SER A 14 16.24 17.54 -6.31
C SER A 14 16.74 16.90 -7.59
N MET A 15 17.99 17.19 -7.96
CA MET A 15 18.61 16.65 -9.17
C MET A 15 18.59 15.12 -9.20
N SER A 16 18.82 14.47 -8.08
CA SER A 16 18.83 13.00 -7.96
C SER A 16 17.44 12.39 -8.24
N LEU A 17 16.36 13.03 -7.75
CA LEU A 17 15.00 12.61 -8.04
C LEU A 17 14.61 12.95 -9.48
N ALA A 18 15.04 14.09 -10.00
CA ALA A 18 14.80 14.48 -11.39
C ALA A 18 15.40 13.45 -12.38
N VAL A 19 16.58 12.90 -12.08
CA VAL A 19 17.18 11.81 -12.86
C VAL A 19 16.30 10.57 -12.84
N LYS A 20 15.84 10.13 -11.65
CA LYS A 20 14.94 8.97 -11.52
C LYS A 20 13.62 9.16 -12.29
N ILE A 21 13.01 10.35 -12.16
CA ILE A 21 11.77 10.68 -12.88
C ILE A 21 11.98 10.59 -14.39
N TYR A 22 13.09 11.14 -14.88
CA TYR A 22 13.39 11.09 -16.30
C TYR A 22 13.74 9.68 -16.78
N GLN A 23 14.38 8.86 -15.96
CA GLN A 23 14.65 7.45 -16.27
C GLN A 23 13.35 6.66 -16.41
N GLU A 24 12.32 6.95 -15.58
CA GLU A 24 11.03 6.28 -15.62
C GLU A 24 10.17 6.74 -16.80
N TYR A 25 10.02 8.05 -16.99
CA TYR A 25 9.07 8.59 -17.96
C TYR A 25 9.69 9.08 -19.27
N GLY A 26 11.00 9.29 -19.31
CA GLY A 26 11.71 9.79 -20.48
C GLY A 26 11.14 11.10 -21.00
N PRO A 27 10.84 11.19 -22.32
CA PRO A 27 10.25 12.39 -22.93
C PRO A 27 8.86 12.74 -22.40
N LYS A 28 8.12 11.77 -21.81
CA LYS A 28 6.78 11.99 -21.25
C LYS A 28 6.80 12.68 -19.88
N THR A 29 7.99 12.94 -19.32
CA THR A 29 8.16 13.59 -18.00
C THR A 29 7.33 14.86 -17.87
N TYR A 30 7.36 15.74 -18.86
CA TYR A 30 6.58 16.98 -18.86
C TYR A 30 5.08 16.73 -18.76
N GLN A 31 4.59 15.84 -19.61
CA GLN A 31 3.18 15.50 -19.67
C GLN A 31 2.69 14.91 -18.36
N VAL A 32 3.41 13.91 -17.83
CA VAL A 32 3.03 13.24 -16.57
C VAL A 32 2.99 14.23 -15.41
N VAL A 33 4.01 15.07 -15.27
CA VAL A 33 4.10 16.03 -14.17
C VAL A 33 3.02 17.11 -14.28
N GLN A 34 2.67 17.56 -15.47
CA GLN A 34 1.64 18.58 -15.68
C GLN A 34 0.22 18.03 -15.57
N GLU A 35 -0.04 16.81 -16.03
CA GLU A 35 -1.37 16.20 -15.99
C GLU A 35 -1.69 15.61 -14.63
N ASN A 36 -0.75 14.85 -14.06
CA ASN A 36 -0.96 14.16 -12.79
C ASN A 36 0.35 13.95 -12.02
N PRO A 37 0.83 14.94 -11.25
CA PRO A 37 2.06 14.82 -10.45
C PRO A 37 1.98 13.76 -9.34
N TYR A 38 0.79 13.31 -8.95
CA TYR A 38 0.64 12.26 -7.92
C TYR A 38 1.12 10.90 -8.40
N ARG A 39 1.23 10.69 -9.72
CA ARG A 39 1.90 9.49 -10.27
C ARG A 39 3.35 9.38 -9.84
N LEU A 40 4.01 10.49 -9.56
CA LEU A 40 5.36 10.47 -9.02
C LEU A 40 5.45 9.75 -7.67
N ALA A 41 4.40 9.84 -6.85
CA ALA A 41 4.34 9.14 -5.57
C ALA A 41 4.09 7.63 -5.72
N ASP A 42 3.41 7.22 -6.78
CA ASP A 42 3.16 5.81 -7.09
C ASP A 42 4.37 5.13 -7.73
N ASP A 43 5.07 5.82 -8.64
CA ASP A 43 6.04 5.23 -9.57
C ASP A 43 7.51 5.47 -9.15
N ILE A 44 7.79 6.50 -8.31
CA ILE A 44 9.18 6.92 -7.99
C ILE A 44 9.52 6.71 -6.52
N SER A 45 10.40 5.77 -6.24
CA SER A 45 10.92 5.57 -4.88
C SER A 45 11.64 6.83 -4.36
N GLY A 46 11.15 7.34 -3.23
CA GLY A 46 11.64 8.55 -2.58
C GLY A 46 10.77 9.79 -2.79
N ILE A 47 9.67 9.66 -3.57
CA ILE A 47 8.63 10.68 -3.66
C ILE A 47 7.37 10.12 -3.00
N GLY A 48 6.93 10.78 -1.92
CA GLY A 48 5.66 10.45 -1.27
C GLY A 48 4.58 11.48 -1.61
N PHE A 49 3.35 11.20 -1.13
CA PHE A 49 2.19 12.08 -1.33
C PHE A 49 2.48 13.55 -1.04
N LYS A 50 3.11 13.87 0.10
CA LYS A 50 3.36 15.27 0.51
C LYS A 50 4.21 16.03 -0.52
N MET A 51 5.26 15.39 -1.02
CA MET A 51 6.11 16.01 -2.05
C MET A 51 5.36 16.15 -3.38
N ALA A 52 4.58 15.15 -3.78
CA ALA A 52 3.75 15.23 -4.97
C ALA A 52 2.69 16.34 -4.85
N ASP A 53 2.12 16.54 -3.66
CA ASP A 53 1.15 17.59 -3.36
C ASP A 53 1.77 19.00 -3.42
N GLU A 54 3.00 19.17 -2.93
CA GLU A 54 3.75 20.42 -3.09
C GLU A 54 4.04 20.73 -4.56
N ILE A 55 4.44 19.74 -5.34
CA ILE A 55 4.68 19.88 -6.78
C ILE A 55 3.38 20.26 -7.50
N ALA A 56 2.28 19.57 -7.17
CA ALA A 56 0.94 19.85 -7.72
C ALA A 56 0.51 21.29 -7.43
N GLY A 57 0.70 21.77 -6.20
CA GLY A 57 0.39 23.15 -5.81
C GLY A 57 1.21 24.18 -6.61
N ARG A 58 2.50 23.92 -6.85
CA ARG A 58 3.37 24.80 -7.65
C ARG A 58 3.02 24.82 -9.13
N ILE A 59 2.47 23.71 -9.63
CA ILE A 59 2.00 23.60 -11.03
C ILE A 59 0.63 24.28 -11.20
N GLY A 60 -0.13 24.49 -10.10
CA GLY A 60 -1.45 25.10 -10.12
C GLY A 60 -2.59 24.07 -10.27
N ILE A 61 -2.37 22.82 -9.86
CA ILE A 61 -3.44 21.81 -9.81
C ILE A 61 -4.42 22.15 -8.69
N HIS A 62 -5.72 22.06 -8.98
CA HIS A 62 -6.78 22.38 -8.02
C HIS A 62 -6.73 21.45 -6.80
N THR A 63 -7.01 22.05 -5.64
CA THR A 63 -7.03 21.34 -4.33
C THR A 63 -8.05 20.21 -4.26
N ASN A 64 -9.12 20.28 -5.05
CA ASN A 64 -10.17 19.26 -5.12
C ASN A 64 -10.03 18.35 -6.36
N SER A 65 -8.83 18.27 -6.96
CA SER A 65 -8.64 17.37 -8.10
C SER A 65 -8.81 15.90 -7.67
N ASP A 66 -9.44 15.11 -8.53
CA ASP A 66 -9.67 13.67 -8.31
C ASP A 66 -8.36 12.94 -8.01
N TYR A 67 -7.30 13.27 -8.72
CA TYR A 67 -5.97 12.70 -8.52
C TYR A 67 -5.42 12.95 -7.12
N ARG A 68 -5.62 14.18 -6.60
CA ARG A 68 -5.21 14.56 -5.25
C ARG A 68 -5.94 13.77 -4.19
N ILE A 69 -7.26 13.70 -4.31
CA ILE A 69 -8.12 13.00 -3.33
C ILE A 69 -7.78 11.50 -3.33
N ARG A 70 -7.66 10.90 -4.50
CA ARG A 70 -7.31 9.48 -4.65
C ARG A 70 -5.95 9.15 -4.05
N SER A 71 -4.93 9.93 -4.36
CA SER A 71 -3.59 9.74 -3.79
C SER A 71 -3.55 9.98 -2.29
N GLY A 72 -4.29 10.97 -1.79
CA GLY A 72 -4.43 11.26 -0.36
C GLY A 72 -5.10 10.11 0.42
N LEU A 73 -6.16 9.50 -0.13
CA LEU A 73 -6.81 8.33 0.48
C LEU A 73 -5.84 7.16 0.64
N LEU A 74 -5.09 6.84 -0.42
CA LEU A 74 -4.08 5.78 -0.37
C LEU A 74 -2.97 6.12 0.64
N TYR A 75 -2.55 7.38 0.69
CA TYR A 75 -1.55 7.83 1.65
C TYR A 75 -2.00 7.67 3.11
N VAL A 76 -3.27 8.00 3.44
CA VAL A 76 -3.82 7.79 4.79
C VAL A 76 -3.79 6.33 5.18
N LEU A 77 -4.13 5.41 4.26
CA LEU A 77 -4.06 3.97 4.51
C LEU A 77 -2.61 3.48 4.67
N LEU A 78 -1.67 4.03 3.91
CA LEU A 78 -0.24 3.72 4.07
C LEU A 78 0.30 4.22 5.42
N GLN A 79 -0.13 5.40 5.89
CA GLN A 79 0.21 5.88 7.23
C GLN A 79 -0.37 4.96 8.32
N ALA A 80 -1.63 4.56 8.18
CA ALA A 80 -2.25 3.62 9.10
C ALA A 80 -1.50 2.27 9.13
N ALA A 81 -0.99 1.81 7.98
CA ALA A 81 -0.17 0.61 7.92
C ALA A 81 1.17 0.75 8.67
N ALA A 82 1.79 1.92 8.60
CA ALA A 82 2.99 2.22 9.40
C ALA A 82 2.69 2.28 10.92
N GLU A 83 1.43 2.58 11.31
CA GLU A 83 0.92 2.50 12.68
C GLU A 83 0.52 1.08 13.11
N GLY A 84 0.62 0.09 12.21
CA GLY A 84 0.27 -1.31 12.45
C GLY A 84 -1.16 -1.70 12.04
N HIS A 85 -1.85 -0.88 11.26
CA HIS A 85 -3.22 -1.12 10.82
C HIS A 85 -3.28 -1.48 9.34
N THR A 86 -3.71 -2.66 8.98
CA THR A 86 -3.88 -3.09 7.59
C THR A 86 -5.15 -2.56 6.93
N CYS A 87 -6.09 -2.05 7.74
CA CYS A 87 -7.34 -1.42 7.31
C CYS A 87 -7.77 -0.33 8.29
N LEU A 88 -8.70 0.51 7.85
CA LEU A 88 -9.37 1.50 8.69
C LEU A 88 -10.90 1.36 8.56
N PRO A 89 -11.68 1.66 9.62
CA PRO A 89 -13.10 1.91 9.48
C PRO A 89 -13.35 3.06 8.49
N ARG A 90 -14.38 2.91 7.63
CA ARG A 90 -14.71 3.90 6.59
C ARG A 90 -14.81 5.33 7.15
N GLU A 91 -15.50 5.51 8.26
CA GLU A 91 -15.67 6.83 8.88
C GLU A 91 -14.34 7.43 9.34
N MET A 92 -13.44 6.61 9.87
CA MET A 92 -12.12 7.05 10.29
C MET A 92 -11.26 7.45 9.08
N LEU A 93 -11.32 6.67 7.99
CA LEU A 93 -10.62 6.99 6.75
C LEU A 93 -11.11 8.31 6.17
N LEU A 94 -12.43 8.52 6.06
CA LEU A 94 -13.02 9.77 5.56
C LEU A 94 -12.61 10.97 6.40
N ARG A 95 -12.65 10.85 7.74
CA ARG A 95 -12.23 11.91 8.66
C ARG A 95 -10.75 12.25 8.48
N ARG A 96 -9.85 11.25 8.55
CA ARG A 96 -8.40 11.47 8.39
C ARG A 96 -8.06 12.06 7.01
N ALA A 97 -8.75 11.62 5.96
CA ALA A 97 -8.56 12.15 4.62
C ALA A 97 -9.08 13.59 4.49
N SER A 98 -10.24 13.92 5.07
CA SER A 98 -10.77 15.29 5.10
C SER A 98 -9.85 16.25 5.86
N GLU A 99 -9.31 15.82 7.00
CA GLU A 99 -8.33 16.59 7.78
C GLU A 99 -7.02 16.82 6.99
N LEU A 100 -6.54 15.81 6.27
CA LEU A 100 -5.32 15.91 5.46
C LEU A 100 -5.48 16.81 4.24
N LEU A 101 -6.58 16.63 3.53
CA LEU A 101 -6.80 17.22 2.20
C LEU A 101 -7.53 18.57 2.26
N HIS A 102 -8.21 18.87 3.38
CA HIS A 102 -9.13 20.01 3.54
C HIS A 102 -10.25 20.01 2.48
N VAL A 103 -10.79 18.82 2.18
CA VAL A 103 -11.85 18.58 1.19
C VAL A 103 -13.07 17.99 1.89
N ALA A 104 -14.27 18.26 1.39
CA ALA A 104 -15.50 17.75 1.93
C ALA A 104 -15.55 16.21 1.87
N ALA A 105 -16.19 15.59 2.86
CA ALA A 105 -16.26 14.13 2.97
C ALA A 105 -16.99 13.48 1.78
N GLU A 106 -17.96 14.19 1.21
CA GLU A 106 -18.75 13.75 0.06
C GLU A 106 -17.87 13.55 -1.19
N ASP A 107 -16.95 14.50 -1.46
CA ASP A 107 -16.02 14.41 -2.59
C ASP A 107 -15.01 13.27 -2.39
N ILE A 108 -14.56 13.08 -1.15
CA ILE A 108 -13.65 12.00 -0.79
C ILE A 108 -14.35 10.64 -0.96
N GLU A 109 -15.61 10.54 -0.58
CA GLU A 109 -16.39 9.31 -0.70
C GLU A 109 -16.56 8.88 -2.16
N VAL A 110 -16.83 9.83 -3.05
CA VAL A 110 -16.90 9.56 -4.50
C VAL A 110 -15.59 8.95 -5.00
N GLN A 111 -14.46 9.53 -4.61
CA GLN A 111 -13.15 9.02 -5.04
C GLN A 111 -12.77 7.70 -4.37
N MET A 112 -13.21 7.46 -3.13
CA MET A 112 -13.06 6.16 -2.48
C MET A 112 -13.80 5.07 -3.27
N MET A 113 -15.03 5.33 -3.71
CA MET A 113 -15.78 4.38 -4.54
C MET A 113 -15.12 4.13 -5.90
N ASN A 114 -14.58 5.18 -6.54
CA ASN A 114 -13.81 5.04 -7.77
C ASN A 114 -12.56 4.15 -7.57
N LEU A 115 -11.83 4.33 -6.45
CA LEU A 115 -10.71 3.46 -6.10
C LEU A 115 -11.11 2.00 -5.85
N CYS A 116 -12.34 1.76 -5.35
CA CYS A 116 -12.89 0.41 -5.23
C CYS A 116 -13.18 -0.20 -6.61
N MET A 117 -13.75 0.57 -7.54
CA MET A 117 -13.97 0.13 -8.93
C MET A 117 -12.65 -0.20 -9.63
N ASP A 118 -11.60 0.58 -9.37
CA ASP A 118 -10.24 0.35 -9.87
C ASP A 118 -9.48 -0.77 -9.13
N ARG A 119 -10.13 -1.44 -8.18
CA ARG A 119 -9.55 -2.52 -7.36
C ARG A 119 -8.32 -2.10 -6.53
N LYS A 120 -8.16 -0.81 -6.28
CA LYS A 120 -7.11 -0.29 -5.39
C LYS A 120 -7.53 -0.33 -3.92
N LEU A 121 -8.83 -0.25 -3.64
CA LEU A 121 -9.40 -0.42 -2.32
C LEU A 121 -10.36 -1.62 -2.28
N ILE A 122 -10.48 -2.23 -1.11
CA ILE A 122 -11.42 -3.32 -0.83
C ILE A 122 -12.23 -2.95 0.40
N LEU A 123 -13.57 -3.04 0.26
CA LEU A 123 -14.50 -2.85 1.37
C LEU A 123 -14.93 -4.20 1.92
N LYS A 124 -14.94 -4.34 3.24
CA LYS A 124 -15.45 -5.52 3.95
C LYS A 124 -16.29 -5.11 5.15
N GLU A 125 -17.47 -5.72 5.26
CA GLU A 125 -18.27 -5.56 6.45
C GLU A 125 -17.74 -6.45 7.59
N LYS A 126 -17.56 -5.85 8.76
CA LYS A 126 -17.14 -6.56 9.97
C LYS A 126 -17.76 -5.88 11.20
N ASN A 127 -18.54 -6.62 11.98
CA ASN A 127 -19.19 -6.14 13.21
C ASN A 127 -19.97 -4.83 12.98
N ASP A 128 -20.85 -4.81 11.98
CA ASP A 128 -21.66 -3.66 11.57
C ASP A 128 -20.87 -2.41 11.17
N GLN A 129 -19.59 -2.58 10.85
CA GLN A 129 -18.72 -1.52 10.35
C GLN A 129 -18.11 -1.90 9.00
N THR A 130 -18.10 -0.94 8.08
CA THR A 130 -17.37 -1.09 6.81
C THR A 130 -15.90 -0.82 7.02
N MET A 131 -15.07 -1.82 6.82
CA MET A 131 -13.61 -1.73 6.86
C MET A 131 -13.07 -1.51 5.46
N VAL A 132 -12.16 -0.56 5.34
CA VAL A 132 -11.51 -0.19 4.07
C VAL A 132 -10.05 -0.63 4.11
N PHE A 133 -9.67 -1.46 3.17
CA PHE A 133 -8.31 -1.96 2.98
C PHE A 133 -7.67 -1.34 1.74
N TYR A 134 -6.41 -1.02 1.81
CA TYR A 134 -5.60 -0.98 0.60
C TYR A 134 -5.47 -2.41 0.05
N SER A 135 -5.80 -2.63 -1.22
CA SER A 135 -5.93 -3.99 -1.79
C SER A 135 -4.68 -4.85 -1.57
N GLN A 136 -3.50 -4.24 -1.62
CA GLN A 136 -2.23 -4.91 -1.39
C GLN A 136 -2.17 -5.58 0.00
N TYR A 137 -2.56 -4.86 1.05
CA TYR A 137 -2.57 -5.40 2.42
C TYR A 137 -3.65 -6.45 2.62
N TYR A 138 -4.83 -6.25 2.01
CA TYR A 138 -5.89 -7.25 2.04
C TYR A 138 -5.43 -8.61 1.50
N TYR A 139 -4.79 -8.60 0.32
CA TYR A 139 -4.30 -9.84 -0.27
C TYR A 139 -3.09 -10.42 0.46
N MET A 140 -2.26 -9.60 1.09
CA MET A 140 -1.18 -10.08 1.96
C MET A 140 -1.75 -10.84 3.17
N GLU A 141 -2.75 -10.29 3.88
CA GLU A 141 -3.41 -10.99 4.99
C GLU A 141 -4.07 -12.28 4.55
N LEU A 142 -4.80 -12.24 3.42
CA LEU A 142 -5.46 -13.43 2.87
C LEU A 142 -4.45 -14.53 2.54
N ASN A 143 -3.32 -14.17 1.94
CA ASN A 143 -2.27 -15.12 1.60
C ASN A 143 -1.62 -15.71 2.86
N VAL A 144 -1.32 -14.90 3.87
CA VAL A 144 -0.76 -15.37 5.15
C VAL A 144 -1.75 -16.32 5.85
N ALA A 145 -3.04 -15.96 5.91
CA ALA A 145 -4.06 -16.82 6.49
C ALA A 145 -4.16 -18.18 5.76
N ARG A 146 -4.09 -18.17 4.42
CA ARG A 146 -4.08 -19.40 3.62
C ARG A 146 -2.83 -20.24 3.87
N MET A 147 -1.66 -19.62 3.90
CA MET A 147 -0.41 -20.33 4.20
C MET A 147 -0.43 -20.98 5.58
N LEU A 148 -0.93 -20.28 6.60
CA LEU A 148 -1.09 -20.83 7.94
C LEU A 148 -2.11 -21.98 7.98
N HIS A 149 -3.22 -21.84 7.25
CA HIS A 149 -4.20 -22.91 7.11
C HIS A 149 -3.59 -24.16 6.45
N ASP A 150 -2.84 -23.97 5.37
CA ASP A 150 -2.19 -25.06 4.64
C ASP A 150 -1.06 -25.75 5.46
N LEU A 151 -0.43 -25.00 6.38
CA LEU A 151 0.54 -25.54 7.33
C LEU A 151 -0.11 -26.34 8.49
N ASN A 152 -1.40 -26.11 8.74
CA ASN A 152 -2.15 -26.82 9.77
C ASN A 152 -2.54 -28.23 9.29
N LEU A 153 -1.54 -29.08 9.14
CA LEU A 153 -1.73 -30.46 8.68
C LEU A 153 -2.41 -31.28 9.77
N VAL A 154 -3.57 -31.82 9.46
CA VAL A 154 -4.18 -32.86 10.29
C VAL A 154 -3.43 -34.16 10.02
N CYS A 155 -2.59 -34.57 10.93
CA CYS A 155 -1.91 -35.88 10.85
C CYS A 155 -2.92 -36.99 11.17
N SER A 156 -3.21 -37.84 10.19
CA SER A 156 -4.07 -39.03 10.37
C SER A 156 -3.32 -40.26 10.91
N MET A 157 -2.06 -40.08 11.29
CA MET A 157 -1.25 -41.17 11.83
C MET A 157 -1.54 -41.37 13.31
N GLU A 158 -1.57 -42.62 13.75
CA GLU A 158 -1.64 -42.97 15.15
C GLU A 158 -0.38 -42.50 15.89
N GLU A 159 -0.53 -42.05 17.14
CA GLU A 159 0.55 -41.53 17.99
C GLU A 159 1.76 -42.47 18.06
N GLU A 160 1.53 -43.77 18.16
CA GLU A 160 2.58 -44.79 18.17
C GLU A 160 3.42 -44.79 16.86
N GLN A 161 2.78 -44.57 15.73
CA GLN A 161 3.48 -44.49 14.45
C GLN A 161 4.31 -43.20 14.31
N ILE A 162 3.82 -42.11 14.90
CA ILE A 162 4.54 -40.84 14.94
C ILE A 162 5.80 -40.99 15.78
N LEU A 163 5.68 -41.55 17.01
CA LEU A 163 6.81 -41.78 17.90
C LEU A 163 7.88 -42.68 17.26
N LYS A 164 7.47 -43.78 16.61
CA LYS A 164 8.41 -44.64 15.88
C LYS A 164 9.15 -43.92 14.76
N LYS A 165 8.47 -42.99 14.04
CA LYS A 165 9.13 -42.17 13.00
C LYS A 165 10.11 -41.17 13.59
N ILE A 166 9.72 -40.51 14.69
CA ILE A 166 10.58 -39.55 15.41
C ILE A 166 11.86 -40.27 15.86
N SER A 167 11.74 -41.38 16.61
CA SER A 167 12.91 -42.11 17.08
C SER A 167 13.84 -42.57 15.92
N ARG A 168 13.27 -42.96 14.79
CA ARG A 168 14.05 -43.32 13.62
C ARG A 168 14.82 -42.14 13.03
N ILE A 169 14.21 -40.95 13.02
CA ILE A 169 14.85 -39.72 12.55
C ILE A 169 15.96 -39.30 13.52
N GLU A 170 15.70 -39.36 14.84
CA GLU A 170 16.70 -39.06 15.86
C GLU A 170 17.95 -39.94 15.70
N GLU A 171 17.75 -41.27 15.51
CA GLU A 171 18.84 -42.20 15.25
C GLU A 171 19.60 -41.89 13.95
N GLN A 172 18.90 -41.58 12.86
CA GLN A 172 19.51 -41.30 11.56
C GLN A 172 20.32 -39.99 11.56
N GLU A 173 19.77 -38.97 12.18
CA GLU A 173 20.36 -37.60 12.18
C GLU A 173 21.28 -37.37 13.40
N GLN A 174 21.36 -38.33 14.31
CA GLN A 174 22.13 -38.23 15.58
C GLN A 174 21.72 -36.99 16.41
N ILE A 175 20.43 -36.72 16.49
CA ILE A 175 19.85 -35.61 17.26
C ILE A 175 18.88 -36.19 18.29
N GLU A 176 18.62 -35.43 19.36
CA GLU A 176 17.56 -35.68 20.33
C GLU A 176 16.62 -34.52 20.34
N LEU A 177 15.33 -34.73 20.04
CA LEU A 177 14.32 -33.69 20.02
C LEU A 177 13.80 -33.40 21.41
N ASP A 178 13.59 -32.14 21.75
CA ASP A 178 12.94 -31.74 22.99
C ASP A 178 11.47 -32.21 23.01
N LYS A 179 10.94 -32.54 24.19
CA LYS A 179 9.56 -33.00 24.35
C LYS A 179 8.50 -32.00 23.88
N MET A 180 8.89 -30.74 23.71
CA MET A 180 8.02 -29.66 23.24
C MET A 180 8.10 -29.46 21.72
N GLN A 181 9.00 -30.12 21.03
CA GLN A 181 9.15 -30.10 19.57
C GLN A 181 8.42 -31.30 18.94
#